data_2f880d1679f3d06a69c542eed32b5bb5
#
_entry.id   2f880d1679f3d06a69c542eed32b5bb5
#
_cell.length_a   1.000
_cell.length_b   1.000
_cell.length_c   1.000
_cell.angle_alpha   90.00
_cell.angle_beta   90.00
_cell.angle_gamma   90.00
#
_symmetry.space_group_name_H-M   'P 1'
#
loop_
_entity.id
_entity.type
_entity.pdbx_description
1 polymer ?
#
loop_
_entity_poly.entity_id
_entity_poly.type
_entity_poly.pdbx_seq_one_letter_code
_entity_poly.pdbx_strand_id
1 'polypeptide(L)'
;MSTIVDLGDLGLDEGAHLLVKRALLAEDRVTVRGTAATLPVDLPAWARALGHSVERAPDGFVLRRGPDRWRGAERAGTVTAPVAHAPAHWGLAARGALVELGAPELDLPLAQRREVWADEAARLYAQAASAQWDPATAIPWDAPADHPPEVEDAIVQVMTYLIENETAALLVPTHFLARLHPHFREVMQLLAIQAADEARHIEVFTRRATLRREQLGLSTAGGQASLASLFDEPEFAIASFLLSVLGEGSFLSLLWFLRDHAPDLCTREVARLAAQDEARHVAFGLAHLGRHLAEEPALRERLAAAIERRHSSLAHTAGLNAEVFDALILLAAGSWEIEGLRAGHAAVGALQRAMDEGRRQRLVRLGFTPERAAALSALHTRNFM
;
A
#
# COMPACT_ATOMS: atom_id res chain seq x y z
N MET A 1 36.01 -43.56 2.80
CA MET A 1 35.51 -44.15 4.07
C MET A 1 34.17 -43.52 4.34
N SER A 2 33.15 -44.27 4.75
CA SER A 2 31.82 -43.70 5.08
C SER A 2 31.95 -42.92 6.38
N THR A 3 31.41 -41.68 6.42
CA THR A 3 31.39 -40.89 7.66
C THR A 3 30.55 -41.59 8.70
N ILE A 4 31.09 -41.71 9.90
CA ILE A 4 30.42 -42.30 11.05
C ILE A 4 29.80 -41.21 11.87
N VAL A 5 28.49 -41.33 12.11
CA VAL A 5 27.69 -40.43 12.97
C VAL A 5 27.43 -41.22 14.27
N ASP A 6 28.11 -40.85 15.34
CA ASP A 6 27.87 -41.43 16.64
C ASP A 6 26.86 -40.55 17.41
N LEU A 7 25.73 -41.15 17.75
CA LEU A 7 24.64 -40.49 18.44
C LEU A 7 24.74 -40.65 19.98
N GLY A 8 25.69 -41.49 20.48
CA GLY A 8 25.72 -41.82 21.90
C GLY A 8 24.40 -42.45 22.33
N ASP A 9 23.83 -41.93 23.41
CA ASP A 9 22.52 -42.32 23.98
C ASP A 9 21.36 -41.43 23.52
N LEU A 10 21.64 -40.41 22.65
CA LEU A 10 20.65 -39.48 22.19
C LEU A 10 19.62 -40.17 21.28
N GLY A 11 18.34 -40.07 21.63
CA GLY A 11 17.22 -40.57 20.85
C GLY A 11 16.85 -39.63 19.66
N LEU A 12 16.11 -40.17 18.68
CA LEU A 12 15.61 -39.34 17.56
C LEU A 12 14.61 -38.33 18.03
N ASP A 13 13.80 -38.64 19.02
CA ASP A 13 12.85 -37.77 19.71
C ASP A 13 13.53 -36.64 20.50
N GLU A 14 14.80 -36.83 20.85
CA GLU A 14 15.66 -35.85 21.52
C GLU A 14 16.53 -35.02 20.56
N GLY A 15 16.36 -35.20 19.23
CA GLY A 15 17.05 -34.41 18.22
C GLY A 15 18.22 -35.09 17.51
N ALA A 16 18.51 -36.38 17.80
CA ALA A 16 19.61 -37.13 17.15
C ALA A 16 19.52 -37.14 15.62
N HIS A 17 18.28 -37.07 15.08
CA HIS A 17 18.04 -36.99 13.64
C HIS A 17 18.73 -35.79 12.98
N LEU A 18 18.97 -34.68 13.70
CA LEU A 18 19.68 -33.52 13.18
C LEU A 18 21.13 -33.80 12.86
N LEU A 19 21.80 -34.63 13.65
CA LEU A 19 23.18 -35.07 13.39
C LEU A 19 23.28 -35.94 12.14
N VAL A 20 22.31 -36.86 11.99
CA VAL A 20 22.18 -37.71 10.80
C VAL A 20 21.90 -36.88 9.55
N LYS A 21 20.97 -35.96 9.67
CA LYS A 21 20.59 -35.03 8.59
C LYS A 21 21.77 -34.17 8.14
N ARG A 22 22.51 -33.60 9.09
CA ARG A 22 23.72 -32.83 8.82
C ARG A 22 24.76 -33.62 8.05
N ALA A 23 25.01 -34.89 8.46
CA ALA A 23 25.96 -35.74 7.80
C ALA A 23 25.51 -36.11 6.37
N LEU A 24 24.22 -36.41 6.18
CA LEU A 24 23.65 -36.69 4.86
C LEU A 24 23.62 -35.47 3.93
N LEU A 25 23.73 -34.25 4.44
CA LEU A 25 23.92 -33.05 3.60
C LEU A 25 25.32 -33.00 2.98
N ALA A 26 26.32 -33.52 3.69
CA ALA A 26 27.72 -33.53 3.24
C ALA A 26 28.04 -34.76 2.39
N GLU A 27 27.45 -35.93 2.69
CA GLU A 27 27.76 -37.20 2.07
C GLU A 27 26.50 -38.00 1.73
N ASP A 28 26.54 -38.73 0.61
CA ASP A 28 25.40 -39.56 0.17
C ASP A 28 25.25 -40.83 0.98
N ARG A 29 26.28 -41.23 1.77
CA ARG A 29 26.28 -42.43 2.59
C ARG A 29 26.91 -42.18 3.91
N VAL A 30 26.20 -42.49 5.01
CA VAL A 30 26.69 -42.37 6.38
C VAL A 30 26.44 -43.65 7.16
N THR A 31 27.31 -43.94 8.13
CA THR A 31 27.07 -45.00 9.12
C THR A 31 26.67 -44.37 10.44
N VAL A 32 25.48 -44.74 10.95
CA VAL A 32 24.92 -44.19 12.19
C VAL A 32 25.05 -45.24 13.29
N ARG A 33 25.58 -44.84 14.45
CA ARG A 33 25.69 -45.61 15.68
C ARG A 33 25.02 -44.90 16.82
N GLY A 34 24.55 -45.65 17.81
CA GLY A 34 23.96 -45.11 19.02
C GLY A 34 23.45 -46.21 19.94
N THR A 35 23.27 -45.88 21.21
CA THR A 35 22.83 -46.80 22.25
C THR A 35 21.39 -46.56 22.73
N ALA A 36 20.72 -45.52 22.21
CA ALA A 36 19.30 -45.26 22.51
C ALA A 36 18.43 -46.48 22.17
N ALA A 37 17.62 -46.94 23.12
CA ALA A 37 16.82 -48.16 23.00
C ALA A 37 15.81 -48.11 21.83
N THR A 38 15.33 -46.94 21.48
CA THR A 38 14.38 -46.71 20.38
C THR A 38 15.06 -46.62 19.02
N LEU A 39 16.37 -46.39 18.94
CA LEU A 39 17.10 -46.18 17.70
C LEU A 39 16.83 -47.24 16.61
N PRO A 40 16.74 -48.56 16.93
CA PRO A 40 16.50 -49.60 15.93
C PRO A 40 15.10 -49.52 15.26
N VAL A 41 14.16 -48.82 15.86
CA VAL A 41 12.82 -48.61 15.35
C VAL A 41 12.69 -47.22 14.71
N ASP A 42 13.12 -46.19 15.43
CA ASP A 42 12.90 -44.79 15.05
C ASP A 42 13.78 -44.40 13.83
N LEU A 43 15.04 -44.80 13.80
CA LEU A 43 15.94 -44.42 12.69
C LEU A 43 15.47 -44.99 11.32
N PRO A 44 15.09 -46.27 11.21
CA PRO A 44 14.51 -46.78 9.98
C PRO A 44 13.17 -46.13 9.60
N ALA A 45 12.31 -45.82 10.57
CA ALA A 45 11.04 -45.13 10.32
C ALA A 45 11.27 -43.71 9.81
N TRP A 46 12.13 -42.95 10.48
CA TRP A 46 12.56 -41.62 10.07
C TRP A 46 13.19 -41.60 8.67
N ALA A 47 14.13 -42.52 8.41
CA ALA A 47 14.81 -42.61 7.12
C ALA A 47 13.80 -42.84 5.98
N ARG A 48 12.90 -43.82 6.16
CA ARG A 48 11.83 -44.09 5.15
C ARG A 48 10.90 -42.90 4.93
N ALA A 49 10.48 -42.22 6.01
CA ALA A 49 9.64 -41.04 5.92
C ALA A 49 10.27 -39.91 5.10
N LEU A 50 11.63 -39.85 5.10
CA LEU A 50 12.37 -38.88 4.30
C LEU A 50 12.88 -39.41 2.95
N GLY A 51 12.50 -40.63 2.57
CA GLY A 51 12.90 -41.27 1.30
C GLY A 51 14.36 -41.75 1.28
N HIS A 52 15.04 -41.84 2.43
CA HIS A 52 16.36 -42.40 2.55
C HIS A 52 16.30 -43.93 2.61
N SER A 53 17.30 -44.64 2.06
CA SER A 53 17.46 -46.05 2.33
C SER A 53 18.24 -46.26 3.62
N VAL A 54 17.88 -47.32 4.35
CA VAL A 54 18.53 -47.69 5.60
C VAL A 54 18.73 -49.22 5.64
N GLU A 55 19.94 -49.65 5.95
CA GLU A 55 20.30 -51.05 6.10
C GLU A 55 20.95 -51.25 7.49
N ARG A 56 20.64 -52.37 8.12
CA ARG A 56 21.28 -52.75 9.38
C ARG A 56 22.70 -53.30 9.09
N ALA A 57 23.67 -52.83 9.82
CA ALA A 57 25.04 -53.26 9.73
C ALA A 57 25.52 -53.78 11.09
N PRO A 58 26.61 -54.56 11.18
CA PRO A 58 27.12 -55.07 12.46
C PRO A 58 27.36 -53.97 13.50
N ASP A 59 27.79 -52.79 13.03
CA ASP A 59 28.16 -51.65 13.88
C ASP A 59 27.09 -50.52 13.91
N GLY A 60 25.81 -50.81 13.57
CA GLY A 60 24.76 -49.81 13.58
C GLY A 60 23.90 -49.84 12.29
N PHE A 61 23.71 -48.69 11.67
CA PHE A 61 22.88 -48.54 10.49
C PHE A 61 23.65 -47.82 9.39
N VAL A 62 23.56 -48.27 8.15
CA VAL A 62 24.04 -47.56 6.99
C VAL A 62 22.88 -46.89 6.30
N LEU A 63 22.93 -45.57 6.23
CA LEU A 63 21.95 -44.75 5.52
C LEU A 63 22.58 -44.27 4.21
N ARG A 64 21.75 -44.28 3.15
CA ARG A 64 22.04 -43.59 1.89
C ARG A 64 21.03 -42.52 1.69
N ARG A 65 21.49 -41.33 1.33
CA ARG A 65 20.61 -40.22 0.97
C ARG A 65 19.71 -40.66 -0.19
N GLY A 66 18.44 -40.58 -0.01
CA GLY A 66 17.45 -40.78 -1.06
C GLY A 66 17.47 -39.63 -2.08
N PRO A 67 16.77 -39.80 -3.19
CA PRO A 67 16.50 -38.68 -4.07
C PRO A 67 15.92 -37.55 -3.24
N ASP A 68 16.26 -36.35 -3.62
CA ASP A 68 15.92 -35.15 -2.92
C ASP A 68 14.45 -35.20 -2.38
N ARG A 69 14.28 -35.01 -1.08
CA ARG A 69 12.96 -35.01 -0.43
C ARG A 69 12.02 -33.94 -1.00
N TRP A 70 12.60 -33.00 -1.73
CA TRP A 70 11.93 -31.93 -2.41
C TRP A 70 11.54 -32.29 -3.84
N ARG A 71 11.21 -33.55 -4.13
CA ARG A 71 10.75 -33.94 -5.46
C ARG A 71 9.65 -33.04 -5.96
N GLY A 72 9.88 -32.47 -7.16
CA GLY A 72 8.98 -31.50 -7.77
C GLY A 72 8.98 -30.14 -7.10
N ALA A 73 9.81 -29.91 -6.06
CA ALA A 73 9.93 -28.59 -5.46
C ALA A 73 10.63 -27.62 -6.42
N GLU A 74 10.13 -26.42 -6.46
CA GLU A 74 10.70 -25.34 -7.25
C GLU A 74 11.04 -24.12 -6.39
N ARG A 75 11.94 -23.29 -6.88
CA ARG A 75 12.31 -22.09 -6.16
C ARG A 75 11.36 -20.93 -6.52
N ALA A 76 10.76 -20.34 -5.52
CA ALA A 76 9.88 -19.16 -5.68
C ALA A 76 10.68 -17.91 -6.07
N GLY A 77 11.32 -17.95 -7.23
CA GLY A 77 12.17 -16.88 -7.73
C GLY A 77 13.47 -16.71 -6.93
N THR A 78 14.03 -15.51 -6.95
CA THR A 78 15.20 -15.12 -6.15
C THR A 78 14.79 -14.20 -5.00
N VAL A 79 15.59 -14.15 -3.93
CA VAL A 79 15.33 -13.25 -2.78
C VAL A 79 15.28 -11.77 -3.22
N THR A 80 16.14 -11.41 -4.18
CA THR A 80 16.41 -10.01 -4.53
C THR A 80 15.53 -9.46 -5.63
N ALA A 81 14.95 -10.32 -6.49
CA ALA A 81 14.18 -9.85 -7.65
C ALA A 81 12.86 -10.61 -7.79
N PRO A 82 11.73 -9.90 -8.02
CA PRO A 82 10.46 -10.54 -8.31
C PRO A 82 10.46 -11.13 -9.72
N VAL A 83 9.74 -12.26 -9.87
CA VAL A 83 9.46 -12.85 -11.19
C VAL A 83 8.41 -12.04 -11.94
N ALA A 84 8.25 -12.30 -13.24
CA ALA A 84 7.22 -11.64 -14.05
C ALA A 84 5.81 -12.07 -13.66
N HIS A 85 5.64 -13.35 -13.34
CA HIS A 85 4.37 -13.94 -12.90
C HIS A 85 4.64 -14.87 -11.70
N ALA A 86 3.91 -14.68 -10.62
CA ALA A 86 3.98 -15.49 -9.41
C ALA A 86 2.88 -16.58 -9.46
N PRO A 87 3.25 -17.86 -9.54
CA PRO A 87 2.26 -18.94 -9.64
C PRO A 87 1.43 -19.10 -8.36
N ALA A 88 0.15 -19.46 -8.51
CA ALA A 88 -0.78 -19.63 -7.38
C ALA A 88 -0.31 -20.68 -6.36
N HIS A 89 0.39 -21.74 -6.80
CA HIS A 89 0.89 -22.79 -5.93
C HIS A 89 2.08 -22.35 -5.05
N TRP A 90 2.69 -21.17 -5.29
CA TRP A 90 3.63 -20.60 -4.34
C TRP A 90 2.94 -20.06 -3.08
N GLY A 91 1.67 -19.74 -3.15
CA GLY A 91 0.85 -19.36 -2.01
C GLY A 91 1.53 -18.29 -1.14
N LEU A 92 1.68 -18.59 0.15
CA LEU A 92 2.35 -17.72 1.12
C LEU A 92 3.86 -17.98 1.24
N ALA A 93 4.46 -18.78 0.35
CA ALA A 93 5.89 -19.06 0.42
C ALA A 93 6.71 -17.76 0.31
N ALA A 94 7.74 -17.67 1.13
CA ALA A 94 8.65 -16.54 1.07
C ALA A 94 9.36 -16.52 -0.30
N ARG A 95 9.48 -15.35 -0.91
CA ARG A 95 10.21 -15.17 -2.16
C ARG A 95 11.65 -15.68 -2.01
N GLY A 96 12.07 -16.56 -2.90
CA GLY A 96 13.37 -17.24 -2.85
C GLY A 96 13.36 -18.54 -2.06
N ALA A 97 12.25 -18.92 -1.42
CA ALA A 97 12.12 -20.23 -0.77
C ALA A 97 12.03 -21.38 -1.79
N LEU A 98 12.36 -22.58 -1.33
CA LEU A 98 12.08 -23.80 -2.06
C LEU A 98 10.66 -24.25 -1.70
N VAL A 99 9.76 -24.30 -2.67
CA VAL A 99 8.34 -24.61 -2.50
C VAL A 99 8.10 -26.06 -2.88
N GLU A 100 7.61 -26.86 -1.95
CA GLU A 100 7.23 -28.25 -2.16
C GLU A 100 5.91 -28.35 -2.89
N LEU A 101 5.78 -29.25 -3.84
CA LEU A 101 4.52 -29.48 -4.55
C LEU A 101 3.43 -30.02 -3.62
N GLY A 102 2.17 -29.71 -3.94
CA GLY A 102 1.00 -30.19 -3.20
C GLY A 102 0.52 -29.26 -2.08
N ALA A 103 1.12 -28.09 -1.96
CA ALA A 103 0.54 -27.03 -1.14
C ALA A 103 -0.79 -26.52 -1.74
N PRO A 104 -1.74 -26.03 -0.92
CA PRO A 104 -2.95 -25.42 -1.45
C PRO A 104 -2.62 -24.21 -2.33
N GLU A 105 -3.26 -24.11 -3.46
CA GLU A 105 -3.19 -22.93 -4.31
C GLU A 105 -3.96 -21.76 -3.66
N LEU A 106 -3.36 -20.57 -3.69
CA LEU A 106 -4.05 -19.35 -3.35
C LEU A 106 -4.34 -18.55 -4.64
N ASP A 107 -5.62 -18.39 -4.93
CA ASP A 107 -6.06 -17.55 -6.04
C ASP A 107 -5.94 -16.07 -5.65
N LEU A 108 -4.79 -15.49 -5.99
CA LEU A 108 -4.48 -14.09 -5.78
C LEU A 108 -4.35 -13.40 -7.14
N PRO A 109 -5.39 -12.71 -7.61
CA PRO A 109 -5.49 -12.24 -9.00
C PRO A 109 -4.39 -11.24 -9.39
N LEU A 110 -3.80 -10.52 -8.43
CA LEU A 110 -2.69 -9.60 -8.69
C LEU A 110 -1.33 -10.31 -8.59
N ALA A 111 -1.12 -11.25 -9.52
CA ALA A 111 0.06 -12.11 -9.60
C ALA A 111 1.04 -11.73 -10.73
N GLN A 112 0.74 -10.69 -11.51
CA GLN A 112 1.58 -10.19 -12.59
C GLN A 112 2.40 -8.98 -12.12
N ARG A 113 3.75 -9.07 -12.24
CA ARG A 113 4.63 -7.96 -11.85
C ARG A 113 4.28 -6.65 -12.55
N ARG A 114 3.99 -6.69 -13.86
CA ARG A 114 3.66 -5.49 -14.63
C ARG A 114 2.46 -4.71 -14.06
N GLU A 115 1.49 -5.43 -13.48
CA GLU A 115 0.23 -4.85 -13.00
C GLU A 115 0.34 -4.17 -11.64
N VAL A 116 1.41 -4.47 -10.87
CA VAL A 116 1.50 -4.03 -9.48
C VAL A 116 2.84 -3.37 -9.11
N TRP A 117 3.88 -3.62 -9.88
CA TRP A 117 5.25 -3.28 -9.48
C TRP A 117 5.60 -1.80 -9.72
N ALA A 118 6.39 -1.26 -8.78
CA ALA A 118 7.17 -0.05 -8.95
C ALA A 118 8.57 -0.30 -8.42
N ASP A 119 9.59 0.12 -9.16
CA ASP A 119 10.99 -0.09 -8.75
C ASP A 119 11.34 0.74 -7.49
N GLU A 120 10.60 1.82 -7.25
CA GLU A 120 10.71 2.69 -6.09
C GLU A 120 10.02 2.15 -4.83
N ALA A 121 9.22 1.09 -4.91
CA ALA A 121 8.36 0.63 -3.81
C ALA A 121 9.13 0.40 -2.49
N ALA A 122 10.26 -0.32 -2.54
CA ALA A 122 11.08 -0.58 -1.36
C ALA A 122 11.64 0.71 -0.74
N ARG A 123 12.08 1.66 -1.57
CA ARG A 123 12.62 2.94 -1.11
C ARG A 123 11.52 3.82 -0.49
N LEU A 124 10.35 3.89 -1.14
CA LEU A 124 9.21 4.66 -0.63
C LEU A 124 8.70 4.08 0.68
N TYR A 125 8.64 2.74 0.81
CA TYR A 125 8.33 2.09 2.07
C TYR A 125 9.32 2.47 3.18
N ALA A 126 10.63 2.39 2.91
CA ALA A 126 11.64 2.74 3.90
C ALA A 126 11.56 4.22 4.32
N GLN A 127 11.27 5.12 3.39
CA GLN A 127 11.02 6.53 3.68
C GLN A 127 9.78 6.72 4.55
N ALA A 128 8.67 6.07 4.23
CA ALA A 128 7.45 6.13 5.01
C ALA A 128 7.66 5.58 6.43
N ALA A 129 8.32 4.42 6.55
CA ALA A 129 8.60 3.81 7.85
C ALA A 129 9.48 4.67 8.76
N SER A 130 10.45 5.38 8.19
CA SER A 130 11.33 6.29 8.95
C SER A 130 10.70 7.65 9.26
N ALA A 131 9.66 8.03 8.54
CA ALA A 131 8.99 9.33 8.67
C ALA A 131 7.68 9.27 9.47
N GLN A 132 7.39 8.12 10.12
CA GLN A 132 6.20 7.99 10.97
C GLN A 132 6.23 9.01 12.12
N TRP A 133 5.11 9.64 12.36
CA TRP A 133 4.94 10.63 13.41
C TRP A 133 3.79 10.23 14.34
N ASP A 134 3.89 10.64 15.59
CA ASP A 134 2.90 10.37 16.62
C ASP A 134 1.82 11.45 16.62
N PRO A 135 0.54 11.14 16.34
CA PRO A 135 -0.58 12.09 16.38
C PRO A 135 -0.75 12.83 17.70
N ALA A 136 -0.35 12.21 18.80
CA ALA A 136 -0.52 12.80 20.13
C ALA A 136 0.47 13.93 20.39
N THR A 137 1.69 13.83 19.86
CA THR A 137 2.82 14.72 20.23
C THR A 137 3.31 15.60 19.09
N ALA A 138 3.10 15.20 17.83
CA ALA A 138 3.58 15.96 16.67
C ALA A 138 2.72 17.21 16.36
N ILE A 139 1.50 17.26 16.88
CA ILE A 139 0.53 18.33 16.63
C ILE A 139 0.31 19.09 17.94
N PRO A 140 0.40 20.44 17.92
CA PRO A 140 0.24 21.26 19.11
C PRO A 140 -1.25 21.45 19.45
N TRP A 141 -1.90 20.40 19.97
CA TRP A 141 -3.34 20.36 20.25
C TRP A 141 -3.83 21.43 21.22
N ASP A 142 -2.96 21.86 22.13
CA ASP A 142 -3.28 22.89 23.15
C ASP A 142 -2.94 24.31 22.67
N ALA A 143 -2.54 24.48 21.39
CA ALA A 143 -2.20 25.78 20.85
C ALA A 143 -3.42 26.72 20.90
N PRO A 144 -3.22 27.99 21.25
CA PRO A 144 -4.31 28.96 21.17
C PRO A 144 -4.86 29.08 19.75
N ALA A 145 -6.16 29.23 19.65
CA ALA A 145 -6.81 29.56 18.40
C ALA A 145 -7.76 30.75 18.66
N ASP A 146 -7.39 31.87 18.09
CA ASP A 146 -8.09 33.14 18.21
C ASP A 146 -8.64 33.54 16.84
N HIS A 147 -9.69 32.82 16.40
CA HIS A 147 -10.39 33.08 15.15
C HIS A 147 -11.91 33.03 15.38
N PRO A 148 -12.70 33.69 14.53
CA PRO A 148 -14.15 33.73 14.65
C PRO A 148 -14.81 32.35 14.59
N PRO A 149 -15.97 32.16 15.25
CA PRO A 149 -16.69 30.88 15.23
C PRO A 149 -17.00 30.34 13.84
N GLU A 150 -17.31 31.20 12.90
CA GLU A 150 -17.61 30.85 11.51
C GLU A 150 -16.37 30.29 10.74
N VAL A 151 -15.19 30.75 11.10
CA VAL A 151 -13.93 30.18 10.56
C VAL A 151 -13.69 28.79 11.13
N GLU A 152 -14.03 28.57 12.42
CA GLU A 152 -14.00 27.21 13.00
C GLU A 152 -14.99 26.27 12.30
N ASP A 153 -16.21 26.75 11.99
CA ASP A 153 -17.21 25.97 11.26
C ASP A 153 -16.71 25.61 9.84
N ALA A 154 -16.00 26.53 9.17
CA ALA A 154 -15.34 26.26 7.90
C ALA A 154 -14.24 25.19 8.01
N ILE A 155 -13.42 25.23 9.09
CA ILE A 155 -12.44 24.16 9.36
C ILE A 155 -13.12 22.82 9.53
N VAL A 156 -14.20 22.76 10.33
CA VAL A 156 -14.97 21.52 10.55
C VAL A 156 -15.49 20.96 9.23
N GLN A 157 -16.04 21.81 8.34
CA GLN A 157 -16.53 21.37 7.04
C GLN A 157 -15.40 20.79 6.17
N VAL A 158 -14.24 21.46 6.12
CA VAL A 158 -13.08 20.99 5.36
C VAL A 158 -12.53 19.70 5.93
N MET A 159 -12.38 19.61 7.27
CA MET A 159 -11.91 18.37 7.92
C MET A 159 -12.87 17.21 7.68
N THR A 160 -14.19 17.44 7.71
CA THR A 160 -15.18 16.39 7.40
C THR A 160 -14.97 15.85 6.00
N TYR A 161 -14.77 16.70 5.02
CA TYR A 161 -14.47 16.32 3.65
C TYR A 161 -13.16 15.51 3.56
N LEU A 162 -12.11 15.94 4.27
CA LEU A 162 -10.84 15.21 4.31
C LEU A 162 -11.01 13.82 4.94
N ILE A 163 -11.71 13.69 6.08
CA ILE A 163 -11.97 12.38 6.72
C ILE A 163 -12.61 11.39 5.74
N GLU A 164 -13.59 11.84 4.95
CA GLU A 164 -14.26 10.99 3.97
C GLU A 164 -13.32 10.53 2.86
N ASN A 165 -12.48 11.42 2.37
CA ASN A 165 -11.50 11.11 1.33
C ASN A 165 -10.40 10.17 1.83
N GLU A 166 -9.87 10.40 3.03
CA GLU A 166 -8.88 9.48 3.65
C GLU A 166 -9.49 8.10 3.95
N THR A 167 -10.79 8.06 4.28
CA THR A 167 -11.49 6.78 4.42
C THR A 167 -11.49 6.01 3.10
N ALA A 168 -11.75 6.66 1.98
CA ALA A 168 -11.65 6.02 0.67
C ALA A 168 -10.20 5.66 0.31
N ALA A 169 -9.25 6.56 0.61
CA ALA A 169 -7.82 6.35 0.39
C ALA A 169 -7.25 5.19 1.24
N LEU A 170 -7.83 4.91 2.41
CA LEU A 170 -7.53 3.73 3.21
C LEU A 170 -8.15 2.47 2.60
N LEU A 171 -9.42 2.51 2.20
CA LEU A 171 -10.16 1.33 1.76
C LEU A 171 -9.72 0.83 0.38
N VAL A 172 -9.44 1.72 -0.57
CA VAL A 172 -9.07 1.36 -1.94
C VAL A 172 -7.75 0.56 -1.99
N PRO A 173 -6.62 1.02 -1.43
CA PRO A 173 -5.38 0.24 -1.42
C PRO A 173 -5.50 -1.08 -0.66
N THR A 174 -6.24 -1.09 0.47
CA THR A 174 -6.41 -2.32 1.28
C THR A 174 -7.24 -3.37 0.58
N HIS A 175 -8.23 -2.98 -0.24
CA HIS A 175 -8.96 -3.89 -1.10
C HIS A 175 -8.02 -4.63 -2.07
N PHE A 176 -7.07 -3.93 -2.67
CA PHE A 176 -6.08 -4.54 -3.58
C PHE A 176 -4.97 -5.28 -2.83
N LEU A 177 -4.59 -4.81 -1.63
CA LEU A 177 -3.59 -5.46 -0.78
C LEU A 177 -3.97 -6.92 -0.49
N ALA A 178 -5.24 -7.20 -0.20
CA ALA A 178 -5.75 -8.54 0.06
C ALA A 178 -5.74 -9.46 -1.19
N ARG A 179 -5.58 -8.90 -2.38
CA ARG A 179 -5.57 -9.61 -3.67
C ARG A 179 -4.18 -9.74 -4.28
N LEU A 180 -3.18 -9.08 -3.65
CA LEU A 180 -1.80 -9.03 -4.13
C LEU A 180 -1.05 -10.31 -3.75
N HIS A 181 -0.36 -10.92 -4.73
CA HIS A 181 0.47 -12.08 -4.45
C HIS A 181 1.68 -11.71 -3.55
N PRO A 182 1.93 -12.45 -2.44
CA PRO A 182 2.98 -12.12 -1.46
C PRO A 182 4.41 -12.06 -2.03
N HIS A 183 4.61 -12.63 -3.21
CA HIS A 183 5.86 -12.53 -3.93
C HIS A 183 6.27 -11.07 -4.21
N PHE A 184 5.31 -10.15 -4.33
CA PHE A 184 5.52 -8.71 -4.54
C PHE A 184 5.52 -7.95 -3.21
N ARG A 185 6.28 -8.46 -2.23
CA ARG A 185 6.29 -8.00 -0.83
C ARG A 185 6.58 -6.50 -0.66
N GLU A 186 7.40 -5.90 -1.53
CA GLU A 186 7.74 -4.47 -1.47
C GLU A 186 6.52 -3.58 -1.74
N VAL A 187 5.70 -3.97 -2.70
CA VAL A 187 4.42 -3.30 -2.98
C VAL A 187 3.43 -3.55 -1.85
N MET A 188 3.35 -4.80 -1.36
CA MET A 188 2.51 -5.15 -0.22
C MET A 188 2.85 -4.32 1.03
N GLN A 189 4.14 -4.18 1.36
CA GLN A 189 4.62 -3.37 2.47
C GLN A 189 4.28 -1.89 2.29
N LEU A 190 4.43 -1.37 1.07
CA LEU A 190 4.12 0.02 0.77
C LEU A 190 2.62 0.31 0.88
N LEU A 191 1.75 -0.53 0.33
CA LEU A 191 0.29 -0.36 0.46
C LEU A 191 -0.16 -0.48 1.92
N ALA A 192 0.48 -1.35 2.71
CA ALA A 192 0.17 -1.49 4.13
C ALA A 192 0.55 -0.24 4.95
N ILE A 193 1.70 0.38 4.67
CA ILE A 193 2.10 1.60 5.37
C ILE A 193 1.30 2.81 4.89
N GLN A 194 0.92 2.86 3.61
CA GLN A 194 -0.03 3.85 3.09
C GLN A 194 -1.35 3.77 3.86
N ALA A 195 -1.94 2.59 3.99
CA ALA A 195 -3.16 2.43 4.78
C ALA A 195 -3.00 2.87 6.25
N ALA A 196 -1.81 2.71 6.84
CA ALA A 196 -1.53 3.20 8.18
C ALA A 196 -1.38 4.74 8.22
N ASP A 197 -0.84 5.35 7.17
CA ASP A 197 -0.79 6.80 7.01
C ASP A 197 -2.22 7.36 6.94
N GLU A 198 -3.12 6.79 6.10
CA GLU A 198 -4.51 7.23 5.98
C GLU A 198 -5.30 7.06 7.28
N ALA A 199 -5.09 5.97 8.00
CA ALA A 199 -5.73 5.77 9.31
C ALA A 199 -5.32 6.87 10.31
N ARG A 200 -4.08 7.30 10.26
CA ARG A 200 -3.55 8.40 11.08
C ARG A 200 -4.12 9.76 10.63
N HIS A 201 -4.27 9.98 9.32
CA HIS A 201 -4.91 11.19 8.79
C HIS A 201 -6.36 11.29 9.25
N ILE A 202 -7.15 10.21 9.16
CA ILE A 202 -8.52 10.15 9.67
C ILE A 202 -8.58 10.55 11.16
N GLU A 203 -7.65 10.01 11.97
CA GLU A 203 -7.57 10.32 13.40
C GLU A 203 -7.36 11.82 13.62
N VAL A 204 -6.35 12.41 12.98
CA VAL A 204 -5.99 13.81 13.26
C VAL A 204 -6.99 14.80 12.66
N PHE A 205 -7.58 14.51 11.49
CA PHE A 205 -8.65 15.33 10.93
C PHE A 205 -9.91 15.27 11.79
N THR A 206 -10.27 14.08 12.29
CA THR A 206 -11.39 13.92 13.23
C THR A 206 -11.14 14.70 14.51
N ARG A 207 -9.95 14.54 15.11
CA ARG A 207 -9.59 15.26 16.33
C ARG A 207 -9.57 16.76 16.12
N ARG A 208 -9.07 17.25 14.97
CA ARG A 208 -9.10 18.69 14.66
C ARG A 208 -10.52 19.20 14.48
N ALA A 209 -11.39 18.48 13.75
CA ALA A 209 -12.77 18.84 13.53
C ALA A 209 -13.56 18.96 14.85
N THR A 210 -13.29 18.03 15.79
CA THR A 210 -14.01 17.95 17.07
C THR A 210 -13.31 18.69 18.21
N LEU A 211 -12.22 19.42 17.94
CA LEU A 211 -11.47 20.11 18.99
C LEU A 211 -12.30 21.22 19.67
N ARG A 212 -13.17 21.90 18.92
CA ARG A 212 -14.01 23.02 19.38
C ARG A 212 -15.46 22.92 18.97
N ARG A 213 -15.86 21.82 18.35
CA ARG A 213 -17.22 21.50 17.95
C ARG A 213 -17.50 20.05 18.30
N GLU A 214 -18.74 19.77 18.63
CA GLU A 214 -19.17 18.40 18.98
C GLU A 214 -19.58 17.58 17.75
N GLN A 215 -19.82 18.24 16.62
CA GLN A 215 -20.36 17.60 15.42
C GLN A 215 -19.47 17.90 14.20
N LEU A 216 -19.44 16.95 13.28
CA LEU A 216 -18.83 17.12 11.96
C LEU A 216 -19.71 17.95 11.04
N GLY A 217 -19.14 18.38 9.91
CA GLY A 217 -19.85 19.12 8.87
C GLY A 217 -20.74 18.24 7.98
N LEU A 218 -21.20 18.82 6.88
CA LEU A 218 -22.06 18.14 5.92
C LEU A 218 -21.26 17.15 5.05
N SER A 219 -21.69 15.89 5.05
CA SER A 219 -21.32 14.90 4.04
C SER A 219 -22.20 15.07 2.81
N THR A 220 -21.65 15.53 1.70
CA THR A 220 -22.44 15.83 0.51
C THR A 220 -22.74 14.59 -0.33
N ALA A 221 -23.94 14.51 -0.91
CA ALA A 221 -24.31 13.42 -1.81
C ALA A 221 -23.34 13.31 -3.01
N GLY A 222 -22.85 14.45 -3.50
CA GLY A 222 -21.88 14.50 -4.57
C GLY A 222 -20.52 13.95 -4.17
N GLY A 223 -20.04 14.28 -2.96
CA GLY A 223 -18.83 13.71 -2.38
C GLY A 223 -18.92 12.19 -2.27
N GLN A 224 -20.02 11.70 -1.67
CA GLN A 224 -20.25 10.25 -1.54
C GLN A 224 -20.29 9.53 -2.88
N ALA A 225 -20.97 10.07 -3.90
CA ALA A 225 -21.02 9.50 -5.24
C ALA A 225 -19.61 9.44 -5.88
N SER A 226 -18.81 10.48 -5.67
CA SER A 226 -17.42 10.53 -6.14
C SER A 226 -16.56 9.44 -5.50
N LEU A 227 -16.62 9.29 -4.18
CA LEU A 227 -15.85 8.27 -3.45
C LEU A 227 -16.29 6.82 -3.80
N ALA A 228 -17.60 6.60 -3.93
CA ALA A 228 -18.13 5.31 -4.37
C ALA A 228 -17.56 4.90 -5.72
N SER A 229 -17.39 5.82 -6.67
CA SER A 229 -16.82 5.52 -7.99
C SER A 229 -15.35 5.12 -7.95
N LEU A 230 -14.59 5.45 -6.88
CA LEU A 230 -13.24 4.96 -6.65
C LEU A 230 -13.24 3.55 -6.09
N PHE A 231 -14.13 3.29 -5.14
CA PHE A 231 -14.23 2.01 -4.47
C PHE A 231 -14.69 0.89 -5.41
N ASP A 232 -15.58 1.23 -6.36
CA ASP A 232 -16.13 0.28 -7.35
C ASP A 232 -15.14 -0.06 -8.50
N GLU A 233 -13.96 0.59 -8.57
CA GLU A 233 -13.01 0.34 -9.65
C GLU A 233 -12.30 -1.02 -9.44
N PRO A 234 -12.49 -2.00 -10.36
CA PRO A 234 -11.99 -3.35 -10.17
C PRO A 234 -10.51 -3.52 -10.54
N GLU A 235 -9.94 -2.62 -11.32
CA GLU A 235 -8.58 -2.71 -11.87
C GLU A 235 -7.60 -1.88 -11.05
N PHE A 236 -6.56 -2.53 -10.50
CA PHE A 236 -5.57 -1.88 -9.63
C PHE A 236 -4.89 -0.66 -10.28
N ALA A 237 -4.50 -0.76 -11.54
CA ALA A 237 -3.84 0.34 -12.25
C ALA A 237 -4.77 1.56 -12.41
N ILE A 238 -6.05 1.33 -12.71
CA ILE A 238 -7.04 2.40 -12.84
C ILE A 238 -7.36 3.01 -11.47
N ALA A 239 -7.58 2.17 -10.45
CA ALA A 239 -7.83 2.63 -9.09
C ALA A 239 -6.65 3.46 -8.55
N SER A 240 -5.41 2.99 -8.71
CA SER A 240 -4.20 3.72 -8.35
C SER A 240 -4.07 5.04 -9.11
N PHE A 241 -4.44 5.07 -10.39
CA PHE A 241 -4.46 6.29 -11.18
C PHE A 241 -5.46 7.31 -10.65
N LEU A 242 -6.70 6.90 -10.47
CA LEU A 242 -7.78 7.79 -10.01
C LEU A 242 -7.54 8.28 -8.59
N LEU A 243 -7.07 7.40 -7.69
CA LEU A 243 -6.78 7.77 -6.31
C LEU A 243 -5.46 8.54 -6.22
N SER A 244 -4.32 7.85 -6.43
CA SER A 244 -3.01 8.42 -6.05
C SER A 244 -2.54 9.50 -7.03
N VAL A 245 -2.77 9.36 -8.34
CA VAL A 245 -2.26 10.34 -9.30
C VAL A 245 -3.20 11.54 -9.43
N LEU A 246 -4.50 11.33 -9.51
CA LEU A 246 -5.47 12.42 -9.70
C LEU A 246 -5.99 12.95 -8.36
N GLY A 247 -6.53 12.09 -7.48
CA GLY A 247 -7.08 12.45 -6.19
C GLY A 247 -6.02 13.03 -5.26
N GLU A 248 -5.18 12.19 -4.66
CA GLU A 248 -4.12 12.59 -3.73
C GLU A 248 -3.16 13.62 -4.34
N GLY A 249 -2.87 13.50 -5.64
CA GLY A 249 -2.09 14.51 -6.35
C GLY A 249 -2.73 15.90 -6.37
N SER A 250 -4.05 16.01 -6.35
CA SER A 250 -4.76 17.30 -6.21
C SER A 250 -4.87 17.71 -4.74
N PHE A 251 -5.04 16.73 -3.85
CA PHE A 251 -5.04 16.94 -2.40
C PHE A 251 -3.75 17.55 -1.88
N LEU A 252 -2.61 17.23 -2.43
CA LEU A 252 -1.35 17.91 -2.09
C LEU A 252 -1.47 19.42 -2.19
N SER A 253 -2.09 19.94 -3.26
CA SER A 253 -2.31 21.38 -3.39
C SER A 253 -3.29 21.91 -2.35
N LEU A 254 -4.34 21.16 -2.02
CA LEU A 254 -5.30 21.50 -0.99
C LEU A 254 -4.64 21.52 0.41
N LEU A 255 -3.87 20.52 0.77
CA LEU A 255 -3.20 20.45 2.07
C LEU A 255 -2.18 21.59 2.25
N TRP A 256 -1.42 21.94 1.19
CA TRP A 256 -0.54 23.10 1.24
C TRP A 256 -1.32 24.40 1.35
N PHE A 257 -2.45 24.54 0.66
CA PHE A 257 -3.35 25.68 0.82
C PHE A 257 -3.89 25.78 2.25
N LEU A 258 -4.33 24.67 2.85
CA LEU A 258 -4.78 24.63 4.24
C LEU A 258 -3.67 25.04 5.22
N ARG A 259 -2.45 24.56 5.02
CA ARG A 259 -1.30 24.99 5.82
C ARG A 259 -1.08 26.50 5.73
N ASP A 260 -1.15 27.07 4.54
CA ASP A 260 -0.81 28.46 4.29
C ASP A 260 -1.92 29.45 4.76
N HIS A 261 -3.15 28.98 4.77
CA HIS A 261 -4.32 29.74 5.22
C HIS A 261 -4.87 29.30 6.58
N ALA A 262 -4.17 28.39 7.29
CA ALA A 262 -4.60 27.91 8.59
C ALA A 262 -4.69 29.06 9.61
N PRO A 263 -5.83 29.21 10.30
CA PRO A 263 -5.99 30.27 11.29
C PRO A 263 -5.31 29.95 12.64
N ASP A 264 -4.84 28.71 12.82
CA ASP A 264 -4.17 28.23 14.03
C ASP A 264 -3.05 27.23 13.72
N LEU A 265 -2.16 27.05 14.69
CA LEU A 265 -1.00 26.16 14.56
C LEU A 265 -1.38 24.69 14.44
N CYS A 266 -2.48 24.27 15.10
CA CYS A 266 -2.95 22.89 15.04
C CYS A 266 -3.37 22.52 13.60
N THR A 267 -4.24 23.32 13.00
CA THR A 267 -4.68 23.11 11.60
C THR A 267 -3.50 23.14 10.63
N ARG A 268 -2.53 24.06 10.86
CA ARG A 268 -1.31 24.14 10.04
C ARG A 268 -0.49 22.86 10.08
N GLU A 269 -0.22 22.34 11.28
CA GLU A 269 0.64 21.15 11.44
C GLU A 269 -0.06 19.88 10.98
N VAL A 270 -1.37 19.74 11.20
CA VAL A 270 -2.18 18.65 10.65
C VAL A 270 -2.04 18.60 9.12
N ALA A 271 -2.29 19.72 8.44
CA ALA A 271 -2.20 19.79 6.98
C ALA A 271 -0.77 19.55 6.46
N ARG A 272 0.24 20.08 7.15
CA ARG A 272 1.65 19.92 6.77
C ARG A 272 2.11 18.47 6.85
N LEU A 273 1.76 17.77 7.93
CA LEU A 273 2.19 16.38 8.15
C LEU A 273 1.49 15.44 7.16
N ALA A 274 0.19 15.60 6.98
CA ALA A 274 -0.56 14.84 5.98
C ALA A 274 0.02 15.05 4.57
N ALA A 275 0.29 16.29 4.16
CA ALA A 275 0.90 16.57 2.86
C ALA A 275 2.25 15.89 2.62
N GLN A 276 3.05 15.68 3.67
CA GLN A 276 4.32 14.97 3.57
C GLN A 276 4.13 13.47 3.33
N ASP A 277 3.09 12.88 3.92
CA ASP A 277 2.76 11.48 3.71
C ASP A 277 2.18 11.29 2.30
N GLU A 278 1.21 12.12 1.89
CA GLU A 278 0.57 12.10 0.56
C GLU A 278 1.57 12.19 -0.61
N ALA A 279 2.64 12.96 -0.45
CA ALA A 279 3.66 13.07 -1.49
C ALA A 279 4.30 11.71 -1.86
N ARG A 280 4.37 10.76 -0.91
CA ARG A 280 4.87 9.40 -1.16
C ARG A 280 3.85 8.53 -1.87
N HIS A 281 2.57 8.68 -1.55
CA HIS A 281 1.48 7.96 -2.21
C HIS A 281 1.39 8.34 -3.70
N VAL A 282 1.44 9.64 -3.99
CA VAL A 282 1.52 10.16 -5.37
C VAL A 282 2.77 9.66 -6.10
N ALA A 283 3.92 9.64 -5.42
CA ALA A 283 5.16 9.15 -6.00
C ALA A 283 5.07 7.67 -6.38
N PHE A 284 4.44 6.84 -5.54
CA PHE A 284 4.20 5.43 -5.86
C PHE A 284 3.26 5.27 -7.05
N GLY A 285 2.11 5.96 -7.06
CA GLY A 285 1.16 5.90 -8.17
C GLY A 285 1.81 6.25 -9.52
N LEU A 286 2.61 7.31 -9.56
CA LEU A 286 3.34 7.70 -10.77
C LEU A 286 4.40 6.69 -11.20
N ALA A 287 5.16 6.13 -10.24
CA ALA A 287 6.21 5.15 -10.53
C ALA A 287 5.61 3.84 -11.06
N HIS A 288 4.56 3.34 -10.38
CA HIS A 288 3.83 2.14 -10.77
C HIS A 288 3.26 2.28 -12.19
N LEU A 289 2.48 3.34 -12.44
CA LEU A 289 1.85 3.56 -13.74
C LEU A 289 2.86 3.85 -14.85
N GLY A 290 3.93 4.59 -14.55
CA GLY A 290 5.00 4.84 -15.52
C GLY A 290 5.65 3.55 -15.99
N ARG A 291 5.91 2.62 -15.06
CA ARG A 291 6.43 1.30 -15.37
C ARG A 291 5.43 0.45 -16.16
N HIS A 292 4.17 0.40 -15.73
CA HIS A 292 3.12 -0.38 -16.41
C HIS A 292 2.91 0.12 -17.85
N LEU A 293 2.87 1.44 -18.05
CA LEU A 293 2.75 2.06 -19.38
C LEU A 293 3.94 1.77 -20.29
N ALA A 294 5.15 1.59 -19.75
CA ALA A 294 6.32 1.21 -20.53
C ALA A 294 6.21 -0.24 -21.06
N GLU A 295 5.57 -1.14 -20.31
CA GLU A 295 5.34 -2.53 -20.71
C GLU A 295 4.02 -2.71 -21.50
N GLU A 296 3.01 -1.86 -21.26
CA GLU A 296 1.68 -1.89 -21.89
C GLU A 296 1.21 -0.48 -22.27
N PRO A 297 1.66 0.08 -23.40
CA PRO A 297 1.27 1.45 -23.82
C PRO A 297 -0.23 1.66 -24.02
N ALA A 298 -0.99 0.59 -24.32
CA ALA A 298 -2.45 0.63 -24.46
C ALA A 298 -3.19 1.00 -23.16
N LEU A 299 -2.56 0.82 -21.99
CA LEU A 299 -3.09 1.27 -20.71
C LEU A 299 -3.44 2.78 -20.73
N ARG A 300 -2.70 3.61 -21.49
CA ARG A 300 -2.95 5.05 -21.55
C ARG A 300 -4.36 5.40 -21.99
N GLU A 301 -4.90 4.71 -22.97
CA GLU A 301 -6.28 4.92 -23.41
C GLU A 301 -7.30 4.46 -22.35
N ARG A 302 -7.00 3.40 -21.62
CA ARG A 302 -7.86 2.97 -20.50
C ARG A 302 -7.87 3.99 -19.36
N LEU A 303 -6.72 4.61 -19.04
CA LEU A 303 -6.63 5.71 -18.07
C LEU A 303 -7.45 6.93 -18.51
N ALA A 304 -7.35 7.33 -19.78
CA ALA A 304 -8.17 8.41 -20.34
C ALA A 304 -9.66 8.10 -20.27
N ALA A 305 -10.06 6.90 -20.70
CA ALA A 305 -11.44 6.45 -20.64
C ALA A 305 -11.99 6.38 -19.19
N ALA A 306 -11.16 6.06 -18.21
CA ALA A 306 -11.55 6.07 -16.80
C ALA A 306 -11.90 7.48 -16.32
N ILE A 307 -11.12 8.51 -16.69
CA ILE A 307 -11.43 9.92 -16.40
C ILE A 307 -12.77 10.31 -17.04
N GLU A 308 -12.96 9.97 -18.31
CA GLU A 308 -14.16 10.32 -19.08
C GLU A 308 -15.42 9.63 -18.50
N ARG A 309 -15.33 8.36 -18.16
CA ARG A 309 -16.42 7.61 -17.50
C ARG A 309 -16.79 8.23 -16.15
N ARG A 310 -15.77 8.51 -15.32
CA ARG A 310 -15.97 9.12 -14.01
C ARG A 310 -16.62 10.49 -14.13
N HIS A 311 -16.15 11.34 -15.04
CA HIS A 311 -16.76 12.63 -15.33
C HIS A 311 -18.24 12.48 -15.74
N SER A 312 -18.54 11.56 -16.67
CA SER A 312 -19.90 11.33 -17.14
C SER A 312 -20.84 10.86 -16.03
N SER A 313 -20.37 10.00 -15.12
CA SER A 313 -21.18 9.53 -13.99
C SER A 313 -21.43 10.64 -12.95
N LEU A 314 -20.51 11.59 -12.80
CA LEU A 314 -20.60 12.66 -11.81
C LEU A 314 -21.12 13.99 -12.36
N ALA A 315 -21.19 14.17 -13.69
CA ALA A 315 -21.53 15.43 -14.34
C ALA A 315 -22.91 15.98 -13.95
N HIS A 316 -23.85 15.11 -13.57
CA HIS A 316 -25.21 15.47 -13.19
C HIS A 316 -25.45 15.36 -11.68
N THR A 317 -24.43 15.11 -10.88
CA THR A 317 -24.55 15.06 -9.42
C THR A 317 -24.58 16.49 -8.88
N ALA A 318 -25.75 16.94 -8.40
CA ALA A 318 -25.91 18.29 -7.87
C ALA A 318 -25.07 18.51 -6.60
N GLY A 319 -24.52 19.72 -6.44
CA GLY A 319 -23.89 20.17 -5.20
C GLY A 319 -22.57 19.50 -4.86
N LEU A 320 -21.85 18.97 -5.84
CA LEU A 320 -20.50 18.46 -5.62
C LEU A 320 -19.63 19.52 -4.95
N ASN A 321 -19.30 19.29 -3.70
CA ASN A 321 -18.33 20.05 -2.88
C ASN A 321 -18.59 21.57 -2.76
N ALA A 322 -19.80 22.05 -3.06
CA ALA A 322 -20.12 23.47 -2.90
C ALA A 322 -19.85 23.96 -1.48
N GLU A 323 -20.27 23.19 -0.47
CA GLU A 323 -20.03 23.51 0.95
C GLU A 323 -18.53 23.54 1.32
N VAL A 324 -17.74 22.66 0.72
CA VAL A 324 -16.27 22.66 0.93
C VAL A 324 -15.65 23.88 0.27
N PHE A 325 -16.16 24.26 -0.91
CA PHE A 325 -15.68 25.44 -1.63
C PHE A 325 -15.90 26.71 -0.83
N ASP A 326 -17.11 26.90 -0.31
CA ASP A 326 -17.49 28.02 0.52
C ASP A 326 -16.67 28.06 1.80
N ALA A 327 -16.47 26.92 2.44
CA ALA A 327 -15.63 26.78 3.62
C ALA A 327 -14.16 27.17 3.35
N LEU A 328 -13.59 26.79 2.20
CA LEU A 328 -12.23 27.18 1.82
C LEU A 328 -12.13 28.69 1.55
N ILE A 329 -13.16 29.29 0.93
CA ILE A 329 -13.20 30.75 0.73
C ILE A 329 -13.20 31.45 2.08
N LEU A 330 -14.07 31.03 3.01
CA LEU A 330 -14.20 31.63 4.32
C LEU A 330 -12.93 31.45 5.16
N LEU A 331 -12.32 30.27 5.12
CA LEU A 331 -11.06 29.97 5.80
C LEU A 331 -9.95 30.92 5.30
N ALA A 332 -9.82 31.12 3.99
CA ALA A 332 -8.83 32.02 3.42
C ALA A 332 -9.18 33.51 3.63
N ALA A 333 -10.47 33.85 3.74
CA ALA A 333 -10.94 35.19 4.08
C ALA A 333 -10.68 35.56 5.54
N GLY A 334 -10.77 34.61 6.45
CA GLY A 334 -10.64 34.80 7.90
C GLY A 334 -11.82 35.54 8.54
N SER A 335 -12.80 36.04 7.77
CA SER A 335 -13.96 36.78 8.25
C SER A 335 -15.04 36.89 7.18
N TRP A 336 -16.24 37.37 7.56
CA TRP A 336 -17.34 37.70 6.64
C TRP A 336 -17.21 39.09 6.00
N GLU A 337 -16.09 39.76 6.15
CA GLU A 337 -15.92 41.09 5.55
C GLU A 337 -15.77 41.00 4.04
N ILE A 338 -16.34 41.94 3.30
CA ILE A 338 -16.41 41.92 1.83
C ILE A 338 -15.04 41.82 1.19
N GLU A 339 -14.06 42.56 1.70
CA GLU A 339 -12.66 42.48 1.18
C GLU A 339 -11.98 41.15 1.52
N GLY A 340 -12.25 40.60 2.71
CA GLY A 340 -11.80 39.27 3.10
C GLY A 340 -12.36 38.19 2.17
N LEU A 341 -13.68 38.18 1.95
CA LEU A 341 -14.34 37.22 1.05
C LEU A 341 -13.83 37.32 -0.41
N ARG A 342 -13.57 38.54 -0.89
CA ARG A 342 -12.97 38.75 -2.22
C ARG A 342 -11.58 38.15 -2.31
N ALA A 343 -10.75 38.37 -1.29
CA ALA A 343 -9.39 37.79 -1.19
C ALA A 343 -9.43 36.25 -1.08
N GLY A 344 -10.33 35.71 -0.24
CA GLY A 344 -10.53 34.27 -0.08
C GLY A 344 -10.97 33.59 -1.37
N HIS A 345 -11.95 34.17 -2.09
CA HIS A 345 -12.38 33.67 -3.40
C HIS A 345 -11.20 33.67 -4.41
N ALA A 346 -10.43 34.74 -4.44
CA ALA A 346 -9.25 34.83 -5.31
C ALA A 346 -8.18 33.76 -4.97
N ALA A 347 -7.97 33.50 -3.67
CA ALA A 347 -7.05 32.47 -3.18
C ALA A 347 -7.50 31.06 -3.59
N VAL A 348 -8.80 30.75 -3.45
CA VAL A 348 -9.35 29.45 -3.90
C VAL A 348 -9.29 29.31 -5.43
N GLY A 349 -9.50 30.41 -6.18
CA GLY A 349 -9.27 30.41 -7.62
C GLY A 349 -7.80 30.11 -8.00
N ALA A 350 -6.84 30.57 -7.20
CA ALA A 350 -5.42 30.22 -7.38
C ALA A 350 -5.13 28.74 -7.05
N LEU A 351 -5.75 28.20 -5.98
CA LEU A 351 -5.70 26.78 -5.64
C LEU A 351 -6.19 25.91 -6.80
N GLN A 352 -7.34 26.24 -7.40
CA GLN A 352 -7.87 25.48 -8.54
C GLN A 352 -6.94 25.48 -9.74
N ARG A 353 -6.30 26.61 -10.04
CA ARG A 353 -5.28 26.68 -11.11
C ARG A 353 -4.06 25.82 -10.80
N ALA A 354 -3.59 25.82 -9.55
CA ALA A 354 -2.48 24.98 -9.11
C ALA A 354 -2.82 23.49 -9.21
N MET A 355 -4.04 23.10 -8.85
CA MET A 355 -4.53 21.73 -9.00
C MET A 355 -4.60 21.30 -10.47
N ASP A 356 -5.11 22.15 -11.35
CA ASP A 356 -5.18 21.89 -12.79
C ASP A 356 -3.77 21.71 -13.39
N GLU A 357 -2.86 22.63 -13.09
CA GLU A 357 -1.49 22.56 -13.55
C GLU A 357 -0.77 21.28 -13.06
N GLY A 358 -0.92 20.96 -11.78
CA GLY A 358 -0.36 19.73 -11.21
C GLY A 358 -0.91 18.46 -11.89
N ARG A 359 -2.23 18.40 -12.19
CA ARG A 359 -2.84 17.28 -12.94
C ARG A 359 -2.26 17.17 -14.35
N ARG A 360 -2.16 18.28 -15.07
CA ARG A 360 -1.55 18.29 -16.42
C ARG A 360 -0.13 17.76 -16.39
N GLN A 361 0.68 18.22 -15.46
CA GLN A 361 2.06 17.78 -15.32
C GLN A 361 2.16 16.27 -15.03
N ARG A 362 1.33 15.74 -14.14
CA ARG A 362 1.27 14.30 -13.85
C ARG A 362 0.82 13.49 -15.06
N LEU A 363 -0.19 13.96 -15.80
CA LEU A 363 -0.64 13.31 -17.04
C LEU A 363 0.45 13.33 -18.13
N VAL A 364 1.13 14.45 -18.33
CA VAL A 364 2.27 14.53 -19.26
C VAL A 364 3.39 13.57 -18.85
N ARG A 365 3.69 13.47 -17.55
CA ARG A 365 4.68 12.51 -17.04
C ARG A 365 4.29 11.05 -17.33
N LEU A 366 2.99 10.73 -17.41
CA LEU A 366 2.48 9.43 -17.84
C LEU A 366 2.39 9.27 -19.38
N GLY A 367 2.93 10.22 -20.13
CA GLY A 367 3.07 10.16 -21.59
C GLY A 367 1.85 10.62 -22.37
N PHE A 368 0.90 11.33 -21.76
CA PHE A 368 -0.13 12.06 -22.51
C PHE A 368 0.49 13.29 -23.20
N THR A 369 -0.03 13.65 -24.38
CA THR A 369 0.36 14.95 -25.00
C THR A 369 -0.15 16.11 -24.13
N PRO A 370 0.50 17.28 -24.18
CA PRO A 370 0.04 18.45 -23.43
C PRO A 370 -1.42 18.82 -23.70
N GLU A 371 -1.88 18.71 -24.96
CA GLU A 371 -3.25 19.00 -25.39
C GLU A 371 -4.25 18.00 -24.78
N ARG A 372 -3.91 16.69 -24.81
CA ARG A 372 -4.75 15.63 -24.22
C ARG A 372 -4.78 15.76 -22.71
N ALA A 373 -3.66 16.04 -22.06
CA ALA A 373 -3.56 16.27 -20.63
C ALA A 373 -4.41 17.47 -20.20
N ALA A 374 -4.41 18.56 -20.95
CA ALA A 374 -5.25 19.72 -20.69
C ALA A 374 -6.75 19.38 -20.82
N ALA A 375 -7.14 18.67 -21.87
CA ALA A 375 -8.53 18.24 -22.08
C ALA A 375 -9.02 17.32 -20.96
N LEU A 376 -8.22 16.34 -20.54
CA LEU A 376 -8.55 15.42 -19.45
C LEU A 376 -8.58 16.13 -18.10
N SER A 377 -7.65 17.04 -17.82
CA SER A 377 -7.64 17.81 -16.58
C SER A 377 -8.85 18.71 -16.45
N ALA A 378 -9.34 19.29 -17.55
CA ALA A 378 -10.53 20.14 -17.55
C ALA A 378 -11.82 19.42 -17.10
N LEU A 379 -11.87 18.09 -17.26
CA LEU A 379 -13.01 17.28 -16.81
C LEU A 379 -13.10 17.20 -15.26
N HIS A 380 -12.00 17.43 -14.56
CA HIS A 380 -11.92 17.31 -13.09
C HIS A 380 -11.84 18.64 -12.35
N THR A 381 -11.60 19.74 -13.03
CA THR A 381 -11.31 21.05 -12.39
C THR A 381 -12.44 21.55 -11.49
N ARG A 382 -13.67 21.12 -11.71
CA ARG A 382 -14.85 21.56 -10.93
C ARG A 382 -15.04 20.83 -9.60
N ASN A 383 -14.37 19.70 -9.38
CA ASN A 383 -14.71 18.77 -8.32
C ASN A 383 -13.56 18.52 -7.32
N PHE A 384 -12.51 19.33 -7.30
CA PHE A 384 -11.31 19.12 -6.47
C PHE A 384 -10.62 17.75 -6.60
N MET A 385 -11.05 16.89 -7.52
CA MET A 385 -10.46 15.57 -7.77
C MET A 385 -9.96 15.42 -9.18
#